data_0abcb51d75e5fe423ffd2571d84be02d
#
_entry.id   0abcb51d75e5fe423ffd2571d84be02d
#
_cell.length_a   1.000
_cell.length_b   1.000
_cell.length_c   1.000
_cell.angle_alpha   90.00
_cell.angle_beta   90.00
_cell.angle_gamma   90.00
#
_symmetry.space_group_name_H-M   'P 1'
#
loop_
_entity.id
_entity.type
_entity.pdbx_description
1 polymer ?
#
loop_
_entity_poly.entity_id
_entity_poly.type
_entity_poly.pdbx_seq_one_letter_code
_entity_poly.pdbx_strand_id
1 'polypeptide(L)'
;DICRSLIDLDRFDVRIWPVRWGNTPQNALSEQNPQDLPIIKRLLQTPEIERQPDIHVHIVVPNEFQNIAKYNIGITAGIETTAIPPVWIEGLNRMDLNIVPAKFVKHTIENTNYDKHDENTKQKIGQLSNERPVEVLFEGVDTDIYGKTNEFSKELLEQFEPIQEDFCFLHVGHWLQGNMGEDRKDISMLVKTFCETFKNQKNPPALILKTSGATPCILDREEILGKIRDIKRSVVGELPNVYVLHGDLRDEEINQLYNHPKVKAHISFTHGEGFGRPLLEATLSEKPVIASN
;
A
#
# COMPACT_ATOMS: atom_id res chain seq x y z
N ASP A 1 3.72 -10.41 9.72
CA ASP A 1 4.02 -9.85 11.05
C ASP A 1 3.00 -10.32 12.08
N ILE A 2 1.69 -10.02 11.96
CA ILE A 2 0.66 -10.40 12.97
C ILE A 2 0.66 -11.92 13.25
N CYS A 3 0.70 -12.76 12.22
CA CYS A 3 0.74 -14.22 12.42
C CYS A 3 2.00 -14.66 13.16
N ARG A 4 3.19 -14.11 12.80
CA ARG A 4 4.44 -14.41 13.51
C ARG A 4 4.35 -14.03 14.97
N SER A 5 3.92 -12.79 15.27
CA SER A 5 3.76 -12.32 16.64
C SER A 5 2.80 -13.17 17.47
N LEU A 6 1.68 -13.62 16.88
CA LEU A 6 0.73 -14.51 17.58
C LEU A 6 1.32 -15.89 17.83
N ILE A 7 2.13 -16.41 16.91
CA ILE A 7 2.82 -17.69 17.06
C ILE A 7 3.90 -17.59 18.15
N ASP A 8 4.69 -16.54 18.14
CA ASP A 8 5.80 -16.32 19.07
C ASP A 8 5.31 -16.08 20.51
N LEU A 9 4.11 -15.54 20.68
CA LEU A 9 3.47 -15.42 21.98
C LEU A 9 3.18 -16.77 22.66
N ASP A 10 3.08 -17.86 21.89
CA ASP A 10 2.83 -19.24 22.35
C ASP A 10 1.64 -19.38 23.33
N ARG A 11 0.60 -18.56 23.13
CA ARG A 11 -0.63 -18.53 23.95
C ARG A 11 -1.85 -19.07 23.23
N PHE A 12 -1.74 -19.31 21.91
CA PHE A 12 -2.85 -19.64 21.04
C PHE A 12 -2.51 -20.84 20.15
N ASP A 13 -3.46 -21.73 19.91
CA ASP A 13 -3.41 -22.66 18.78
C ASP A 13 -3.78 -21.89 17.51
N VAL A 14 -2.77 -21.33 16.86
CA VAL A 14 -2.95 -20.50 15.66
C VAL A 14 -3.16 -21.39 14.45
N ARG A 15 -4.25 -21.18 13.73
CA ARG A 15 -4.56 -21.79 12.44
C ARG A 15 -4.74 -20.69 11.40
N ILE A 16 -4.20 -20.86 10.20
CA ILE A 16 -4.13 -19.82 9.20
C ILE A 16 -4.83 -20.28 7.93
N TRP A 17 -5.84 -19.53 7.52
CA TRP A 17 -6.46 -19.68 6.20
C TRP A 17 -6.04 -18.53 5.30
N PRO A 18 -5.30 -18.78 4.19
CA PRO A 18 -4.91 -17.75 3.27
C PRO A 18 -6.13 -17.28 2.47
N VAL A 19 -6.49 -16.02 2.62
CA VAL A 19 -7.52 -15.38 1.78
C VAL A 19 -6.92 -14.92 0.46
N ARG A 20 -7.71 -14.99 -0.61
CA ARG A 20 -7.30 -14.48 -1.91
C ARG A 20 -7.41 -12.96 -1.93
N TRP A 21 -6.32 -12.29 -2.24
CA TRP A 21 -6.26 -10.83 -2.35
C TRP A 21 -6.20 -10.41 -3.82
N GLY A 22 -7.36 -10.26 -4.46
CA GLY A 22 -7.45 -9.93 -5.89
C GLY A 22 -6.62 -10.87 -6.77
N ASN A 23 -5.76 -10.31 -7.60
CA ASN A 23 -4.83 -11.05 -8.48
C ASN A 23 -3.40 -11.14 -7.91
N THR A 24 -3.20 -10.79 -6.64
CA THR A 24 -1.88 -10.85 -6.00
C THR A 24 -1.38 -12.29 -5.95
N PRO A 25 -0.13 -12.58 -6.39
CA PRO A 25 0.47 -13.90 -6.29
C PRO A 25 0.56 -14.37 -4.84
N GLN A 26 0.28 -15.65 -4.60
CA GLN A 26 0.44 -16.28 -3.27
C GLN A 26 1.86 -16.83 -3.12
N ASN A 27 2.85 -15.96 -3.17
CA ASN A 27 4.28 -16.31 -3.13
C ASN A 27 5.05 -15.58 -2.00
N ALA A 28 4.34 -15.08 -1.00
CA ALA A 28 4.94 -14.34 0.12
C ALA A 28 5.69 -15.21 1.12
N LEU A 29 5.52 -16.53 1.08
CA LEU A 29 6.16 -17.48 1.99
C LEU A 29 7.05 -18.43 1.19
N SER A 30 8.22 -18.77 1.76
CA SER A 30 9.19 -19.68 1.17
C SER A 30 9.57 -20.78 2.15
N GLU A 31 9.52 -22.04 1.73
CA GLU A 31 9.99 -23.18 2.52
C GLU A 31 11.52 -23.13 2.76
N GLN A 32 12.26 -22.38 1.95
CA GLN A 32 13.68 -22.15 2.12
C GLN A 32 13.99 -21.10 3.20
N ASN A 33 13.00 -20.31 3.61
CA ASN A 33 13.14 -19.32 4.67
C ASN A 33 12.72 -19.92 6.03
N PRO A 34 13.64 -20.14 6.98
CA PRO A 34 13.31 -20.68 8.29
C PRO A 34 12.26 -19.87 9.07
N GLN A 35 12.20 -18.55 8.84
CA GLN A 35 11.24 -17.68 9.50
C GLN A 35 9.79 -17.88 9.00
N ASP A 36 9.60 -18.48 7.83
CA ASP A 36 8.27 -18.73 7.27
C ASP A 36 7.71 -20.10 7.67
N LEU A 37 8.58 -21.04 8.05
CA LEU A 37 8.18 -22.40 8.40
C LEU A 37 7.13 -22.47 9.52
N PRO A 38 7.17 -21.64 10.59
CA PRO A 38 6.13 -21.65 11.61
C PRO A 38 4.74 -21.28 11.09
N ILE A 39 4.67 -20.36 10.09
CA ILE A 39 3.43 -19.99 9.41
C ILE A 39 2.97 -21.11 8.49
N ILE A 40 3.86 -21.62 7.63
CA ILE A 40 3.55 -22.68 6.65
C ILE A 40 2.97 -23.91 7.33
N LYS A 41 3.53 -24.32 8.47
CA LYS A 41 3.03 -25.46 9.26
C LYS A 41 1.63 -25.27 9.82
N ARG A 42 1.11 -24.06 9.88
CA ARG A 42 -0.21 -23.70 10.41
C ARG A 42 -1.24 -23.38 9.34
N LEU A 43 -0.83 -23.44 8.07
CA LEU A 43 -1.77 -23.27 6.96
C LEU A 43 -2.78 -24.41 6.93
N LEU A 44 -4.05 -24.05 6.87
CA LEU A 44 -5.13 -24.99 6.66
C LEU A 44 -5.17 -25.43 5.19
N GLN A 45 -5.43 -26.71 4.95
CA GLN A 45 -5.58 -27.29 3.62
C GLN A 45 -6.98 -27.03 3.04
N THR A 46 -7.97 -26.87 3.92
CA THR A 46 -9.36 -26.56 3.58
C THR A 46 -9.91 -25.50 4.52
N PRO A 47 -10.94 -24.73 4.13
CA PRO A 47 -11.56 -23.73 4.99
C PRO A 47 -12.40 -24.36 6.12
N GLU A 48 -12.51 -25.68 6.16
CA GLU A 48 -13.30 -26.39 7.16
C GLU A 48 -12.59 -26.41 8.50
N ILE A 49 -13.31 -26.03 9.53
CA ILE A 49 -12.86 -26.07 10.93
C ILE A 49 -13.73 -27.04 11.72
N GLU A 50 -13.08 -27.95 12.46
CA GLU A 50 -13.77 -28.99 13.21
C GLU A 50 -14.66 -28.46 14.35
N ARG A 51 -14.31 -27.30 14.88
CA ARG A 51 -15.05 -26.62 15.96
C ARG A 51 -15.03 -25.12 15.77
N GLN A 52 -16.03 -24.44 16.34
CA GLN A 52 -16.03 -22.96 16.35
C GLN A 52 -14.79 -22.43 17.07
N PRO A 53 -14.00 -21.56 16.45
CA PRO A 53 -12.84 -20.94 17.08
C PRO A 53 -13.27 -20.05 18.25
N ASP A 54 -12.38 -19.87 19.22
CA ASP A 54 -12.60 -18.87 20.27
C ASP A 54 -12.41 -17.45 19.74
N ILE A 55 -11.37 -17.25 18.90
CA ILE A 55 -11.07 -15.97 18.28
C ILE A 55 -10.87 -16.16 16.77
N HIS A 56 -11.45 -15.27 15.98
CA HIS A 56 -11.21 -15.15 14.55
C HIS A 56 -10.65 -13.78 14.23
N VAL A 57 -9.50 -13.73 13.58
CA VAL A 57 -8.90 -12.51 13.05
C VAL A 57 -9.03 -12.51 11.54
N HIS A 58 -9.83 -11.60 11.00
CA HIS A 58 -10.06 -11.50 9.56
C HIS A 58 -9.40 -10.25 9.00
N ILE A 59 -8.40 -10.43 8.13
CA ILE A 59 -7.59 -9.35 7.55
C ILE A 59 -7.98 -9.20 6.09
N VAL A 60 -8.98 -8.36 5.81
CA VAL A 60 -9.54 -8.09 4.47
C VAL A 60 -10.22 -6.72 4.46
N VAL A 61 -10.88 -6.37 3.35
CA VAL A 61 -11.76 -5.20 3.27
C VAL A 61 -13.05 -5.44 4.07
N PRO A 62 -13.61 -4.43 4.74
CA PRO A 62 -14.71 -4.62 5.71
C PRO A 62 -15.96 -5.28 5.17
N ASN A 63 -16.34 -5.07 3.90
CA ASN A 63 -17.50 -5.73 3.31
C ASN A 63 -17.37 -7.26 3.26
N GLU A 64 -16.14 -7.79 3.31
CA GLU A 64 -15.84 -9.23 3.31
C GLU A 64 -15.73 -9.83 4.72
N PHE A 65 -15.79 -9.02 5.78
CA PHE A 65 -15.70 -9.51 7.15
C PHE A 65 -16.77 -10.56 7.46
N GLN A 66 -16.36 -11.64 8.12
CA GLN A 66 -17.22 -12.78 8.50
C GLN A 66 -17.15 -13.00 10.01
N ASN A 67 -18.30 -13.19 10.60
CA ASN A 67 -18.45 -13.56 12.01
C ASN A 67 -18.56 -15.09 12.10
N ILE A 68 -17.48 -15.78 12.50
CA ILE A 68 -17.41 -17.24 12.58
C ILE A 68 -16.95 -17.77 13.92
N ALA A 69 -16.31 -16.95 14.75
CA ALA A 69 -15.80 -17.32 16.06
C ALA A 69 -16.72 -16.82 17.18
N LYS A 70 -16.37 -17.15 18.42
CA LYS A 70 -17.02 -16.56 19.60
C LYS A 70 -16.66 -15.07 19.75
N TYR A 71 -15.46 -14.68 19.33
CA TYR A 71 -14.99 -13.29 19.29
C TYR A 71 -14.31 -13.02 17.94
N ASN A 72 -14.75 -11.98 17.23
CA ASN A 72 -14.33 -11.70 15.85
C ASN A 72 -13.65 -10.35 15.77
N ILE A 73 -12.43 -10.34 15.25
CA ILE A 73 -11.60 -9.16 15.08
C ILE A 73 -11.43 -8.89 13.59
N GLY A 74 -11.91 -7.75 13.11
CA GLY A 74 -11.66 -7.27 11.75
C GLY A 74 -10.41 -6.39 11.71
N ILE A 75 -9.48 -6.68 10.81
CA ILE A 75 -8.31 -5.84 10.56
C ILE A 75 -8.37 -5.37 9.11
N THR A 76 -8.31 -4.07 8.89
CA THR A 76 -8.32 -3.49 7.55
C THR A 76 -7.32 -2.35 7.46
N ALA A 77 -6.67 -2.21 6.30
CA ALA A 77 -5.83 -1.05 6.02
C ALA A 77 -6.63 0.27 6.00
N GLY A 78 -7.95 0.16 5.89
CA GLY A 78 -8.83 1.31 5.87
C GLY A 78 -8.99 1.89 4.47
N ILE A 79 -9.40 3.13 4.43
CA ILE A 79 -9.69 3.85 3.20
C ILE A 79 -8.87 5.14 3.16
N GLU A 80 -8.51 5.54 1.97
CA GLU A 80 -7.73 6.74 1.70
C GLU A 80 -8.58 8.01 1.57
N THR A 81 -9.89 7.90 1.72
CA THR A 81 -10.85 9.01 1.57
C THR A 81 -11.45 9.42 2.91
N THR A 82 -12.25 10.49 2.90
CA THR A 82 -12.86 11.09 4.10
C THR A 82 -14.17 10.43 4.54
N ALA A 83 -14.67 9.44 3.80
CA ALA A 83 -15.85 8.66 4.14
C ALA A 83 -15.73 7.23 3.62
N ILE A 84 -16.26 6.27 4.35
CA ILE A 84 -16.31 4.85 3.95
C ILE A 84 -17.71 4.53 3.33
N PRO A 85 -17.78 3.57 2.40
CA PRO A 85 -19.08 3.19 1.82
C PRO A 85 -19.99 2.49 2.84
N PRO A 86 -21.32 2.54 2.68
CA PRO A 86 -22.27 1.92 3.61
C PRO A 86 -22.02 0.43 3.88
N VAL A 87 -21.66 -0.33 2.83
CA VAL A 87 -21.36 -1.78 2.94
C VAL A 87 -20.16 -2.08 3.84
N TRP A 88 -19.24 -1.12 3.99
CA TRP A 88 -18.13 -1.25 4.94
C TRP A 88 -18.60 -1.10 6.38
N ILE A 89 -19.51 -0.16 6.65
CA ILE A 89 -20.09 0.00 7.99
C ILE A 89 -20.82 -1.27 8.41
N GLU A 90 -21.57 -1.88 7.49
CA GLU A 90 -22.24 -3.16 7.75
C GLU A 90 -21.23 -4.26 8.06
N GLY A 91 -20.10 -4.26 7.36
CA GLY A 91 -19.00 -5.20 7.60
C GLY A 91 -18.35 -5.00 8.97
N LEU A 92 -18.00 -3.77 9.31
CA LEU A 92 -17.44 -3.41 10.61
C LEU A 92 -18.38 -3.82 11.77
N ASN A 93 -19.67 -3.62 11.59
CA ASN A 93 -20.68 -3.97 12.60
C ASN A 93 -20.86 -5.49 12.82
N ARG A 94 -20.35 -6.33 11.91
CA ARG A 94 -20.31 -7.79 12.12
C ARG A 94 -19.23 -8.25 13.09
N MET A 95 -18.23 -7.40 13.34
CA MET A 95 -17.08 -7.74 14.18
C MET A 95 -17.30 -7.28 15.63
N ASP A 96 -16.63 -7.91 16.58
CA ASP A 96 -16.64 -7.49 17.98
C ASP A 96 -15.63 -6.38 18.25
N LEU A 97 -14.53 -6.34 17.46
CA LEU A 97 -13.49 -5.34 17.47
C LEU A 97 -12.99 -5.11 16.04
N ASN A 98 -12.76 -3.86 15.69
CA ASN A 98 -12.11 -3.47 14.45
C ASN A 98 -10.74 -2.84 14.73
N ILE A 99 -9.73 -3.20 13.94
CA ILE A 99 -8.37 -2.68 14.05
C ILE A 99 -7.99 -2.02 12.74
N VAL A 100 -7.42 -0.81 12.83
CA VAL A 100 -6.98 0.00 11.69
C VAL A 100 -5.57 0.54 11.92
N PRO A 101 -4.80 0.86 10.86
CA PRO A 101 -3.39 1.23 11.00
C PRO A 101 -3.15 2.67 11.44
N ALA A 102 -4.14 3.55 11.34
CA ALA A 102 -3.95 4.98 11.57
C ALA A 102 -5.13 5.65 12.27
N LYS A 103 -4.84 6.72 13.03
CA LYS A 103 -5.86 7.56 13.67
C LYS A 103 -6.81 8.20 12.66
N PHE A 104 -6.31 8.56 11.46
CA PHE A 104 -7.12 9.08 10.37
C PHE A 104 -8.20 8.08 9.95
N VAL A 105 -7.85 6.82 9.74
CA VAL A 105 -8.81 5.76 9.37
C VAL A 105 -9.85 5.55 10.48
N LYS A 106 -9.42 5.51 11.75
CA LYS A 106 -10.34 5.44 12.90
C LYS A 106 -11.33 6.61 12.87
N HIS A 107 -10.83 7.84 12.72
CA HIS A 107 -11.64 9.05 12.66
C HIS A 107 -12.65 9.00 11.49
N THR A 108 -12.21 8.57 10.30
CA THR A 108 -13.08 8.43 9.13
C THR A 108 -14.22 7.44 9.39
N ILE A 109 -13.93 6.27 9.98
CA ILE A 109 -14.93 5.26 10.31
C ILE A 109 -15.94 5.80 11.34
N GLU A 110 -15.46 6.41 12.41
CA GLU A 110 -16.31 6.90 13.50
C GLU A 110 -17.21 8.10 13.09
N ASN A 111 -16.78 8.85 12.08
CA ASN A 111 -17.53 10.03 11.62
C ASN A 111 -18.33 9.82 10.34
N THR A 112 -18.27 8.64 9.73
CA THR A 112 -19.10 8.33 8.57
C THR A 112 -20.49 7.83 9.01
N ASN A 113 -21.52 8.53 8.59
CA ASN A 113 -22.91 8.18 8.87
C ASN A 113 -23.75 8.32 7.61
N TYR A 114 -24.73 7.42 7.44
CA TYR A 114 -25.70 7.45 6.35
C TYR A 114 -27.13 7.39 6.89
N ASP A 115 -28.03 8.14 6.27
CA ASP A 115 -29.44 8.03 6.57
C ASP A 115 -30.03 6.77 5.93
N LYS A 116 -30.68 5.93 6.73
CA LYS A 116 -31.46 4.80 6.24
C LYS A 116 -32.85 5.28 5.87
N HIS A 117 -33.30 4.95 4.66
CA HIS A 117 -34.63 5.27 4.18
C HIS A 117 -35.41 3.99 3.88
N ASP A 118 -36.69 3.99 4.18
CA ASP A 118 -37.62 2.94 3.74
C ASP A 118 -37.71 2.94 2.22
N GLU A 119 -37.59 1.76 1.60
CA GLU A 119 -37.55 1.66 0.13
C GLU A 119 -38.84 2.13 -0.55
N ASN A 120 -40.00 1.92 0.10
CA ASN A 120 -41.33 2.22 -0.45
C ASN A 120 -41.74 3.66 -0.16
N THR A 121 -41.60 4.08 1.11
CA THR A 121 -42.07 5.40 1.55
C THR A 121 -41.06 6.50 1.38
N LYS A 122 -39.76 6.15 1.13
CA LYS A 122 -38.62 7.07 1.09
C LYS A 122 -38.43 7.88 2.37
N GLN A 123 -39.14 7.56 3.44
CA GLN A 123 -39.00 8.22 4.72
C GLN A 123 -37.74 7.74 5.44
N LYS A 124 -37.09 8.65 6.15
CA LYS A 124 -35.95 8.30 7.01
C LYS A 124 -36.41 7.42 8.16
N ILE A 125 -35.84 6.23 8.28
CA ILE A 125 -36.16 5.22 9.30
C ILE A 125 -35.05 5.04 10.32
N GLY A 126 -33.89 5.68 10.14
CA GLY A 126 -32.76 5.57 11.06
C GLY A 126 -31.45 6.08 10.46
N GLN A 127 -30.35 5.72 11.10
CA GLN A 127 -28.99 5.96 10.62
C GLN A 127 -28.20 4.66 10.53
N LEU A 128 -27.24 4.62 9.63
CA LEU A 128 -26.22 3.59 9.53
C LEU A 128 -24.89 4.22 9.95
N SER A 129 -24.35 3.77 11.06
CA SER A 129 -23.07 4.17 11.61
C SER A 129 -22.31 2.96 12.14
N ASN A 130 -21.03 3.12 12.39
CA ASN A 130 -20.27 2.09 13.09
C ASN A 130 -20.65 2.06 14.58
N GLU A 131 -21.08 0.88 15.05
CA GLU A 131 -21.50 0.63 16.44
C GLU A 131 -20.47 -0.21 17.22
N ARG A 132 -19.36 -0.57 16.58
CA ARG A 132 -18.34 -1.44 17.17
C ARG A 132 -17.07 -0.67 17.50
N PRO A 133 -16.32 -1.11 18.53
CA PRO A 133 -15.04 -0.52 18.85
C PRO A 133 -14.09 -0.51 17.65
N VAL A 134 -13.37 0.60 17.48
CA VAL A 134 -12.29 0.73 16.50
C VAL A 134 -11.02 1.11 17.24
N GLU A 135 -9.99 0.31 17.11
CA GLU A 135 -8.69 0.56 17.73
C GLU A 135 -7.60 0.75 16.67
N VAL A 136 -6.62 1.56 17.04
CA VAL A 136 -5.47 1.81 16.16
C VAL A 136 -4.32 0.90 16.57
N LEU A 137 -3.91 0.03 15.64
CA LEU A 137 -2.64 -0.68 15.71
C LEU A 137 -1.74 -0.12 14.61
N PHE A 138 -0.77 0.69 14.99
CA PHE A 138 0.20 1.26 14.06
C PHE A 138 0.94 0.14 13.31
N GLU A 139 0.96 0.20 11.98
CA GLU A 139 1.49 -0.88 11.15
C GLU A 139 3.00 -1.06 11.34
N GLY A 140 3.71 0.03 11.58
CA GLY A 140 5.14 0.00 11.81
C GLY A 140 5.94 -0.24 10.54
N VAL A 141 7.24 -0.46 10.75
CA VAL A 141 8.24 -0.79 9.73
C VAL A 141 9.37 -1.57 10.38
N ASP A 142 10.00 -2.45 9.63
CA ASP A 142 11.16 -3.18 10.10
C ASP A 142 12.40 -2.25 10.12
N THR A 143 12.81 -1.83 11.31
CA THR A 143 13.95 -0.93 11.50
C THR A 143 15.30 -1.63 11.39
N ASP A 144 15.33 -2.97 11.32
CA ASP A 144 16.55 -3.71 11.02
C ASP A 144 16.85 -3.68 9.51
N ILE A 145 15.82 -3.44 8.69
CA ILE A 145 15.94 -3.33 7.22
C ILE A 145 15.95 -1.87 6.78
N TYR A 146 14.93 -1.09 7.25
CA TYR A 146 14.74 0.28 6.82
C TYR A 146 15.44 1.27 7.73
N GLY A 147 16.35 2.03 7.17
CA GLY A 147 17.16 3.03 7.86
C GLY A 147 18.23 3.58 6.94
N LYS A 148 19.11 4.36 7.50
CA LYS A 148 20.25 4.92 6.77
C LYS A 148 21.29 3.85 6.46
N THR A 149 21.69 3.74 5.19
CA THR A 149 22.76 2.85 4.74
C THR A 149 23.61 3.52 3.67
N ASN A 150 24.88 3.09 3.58
CA ASN A 150 25.81 3.40 2.50
C ASN A 150 26.23 2.15 1.72
N GLU A 151 25.55 1.03 1.96
CA GLU A 151 25.79 -0.23 1.28
C GLU A 151 24.81 -0.36 0.11
N PHE A 152 25.32 -0.70 -1.07
CA PHE A 152 24.53 -0.83 -2.29
C PHE A 152 24.89 -2.13 -3.00
N SER A 153 23.89 -2.87 -3.45
CA SER A 153 24.09 -4.04 -4.30
C SER A 153 24.64 -3.62 -5.66
N LYS A 154 25.38 -4.52 -6.28
CA LYS A 154 25.93 -4.28 -7.62
C LYS A 154 24.82 -4.06 -8.63
N GLU A 155 23.74 -4.84 -8.52
CA GLU A 155 22.58 -4.79 -9.37
C GLU A 155 21.89 -3.41 -9.31
N LEU A 156 21.77 -2.83 -8.11
CA LEU A 156 21.21 -1.49 -7.95
C LEU A 156 22.13 -0.42 -8.58
N LEU A 157 23.44 -0.52 -8.34
CA LEU A 157 24.40 0.43 -8.92
C LEU A 157 24.37 0.39 -10.45
N GLU A 158 24.29 -0.79 -11.06
CA GLU A 158 24.17 -0.95 -12.51
C GLU A 158 22.86 -0.31 -13.06
N GLN A 159 21.76 -0.35 -12.30
CA GLN A 159 20.52 0.33 -12.67
C GLN A 159 20.65 1.86 -12.63
N PHE A 160 21.55 2.40 -11.83
CA PHE A 160 21.80 3.84 -11.74
C PHE A 160 22.84 4.36 -12.73
N GLU A 161 23.63 3.49 -13.38
CA GLU A 161 24.63 3.92 -14.39
C GLU A 161 24.05 4.78 -15.53
N PRO A 162 22.85 4.46 -16.10
CA PRO A 162 22.28 5.30 -17.17
C PRO A 162 21.77 6.67 -16.69
N ILE A 163 21.56 6.86 -15.39
CA ILE A 163 21.03 8.10 -14.82
C ILE A 163 22.19 9.10 -14.71
N GLN A 164 22.13 10.17 -15.46
CA GLN A 164 23.20 11.17 -15.51
C GLN A 164 23.07 12.26 -14.44
N GLU A 165 21.85 12.52 -14.00
CA GLU A 165 21.53 13.58 -13.04
C GLU A 165 22.01 13.22 -11.62
N ASP A 166 22.53 14.22 -10.91
CA ASP A 166 22.94 14.11 -9.51
C ASP A 166 21.81 14.41 -8.53
N PHE A 167 20.70 14.95 -9.02
CA PHE A 167 19.49 15.22 -8.25
C PHE A 167 18.32 14.46 -8.86
N CYS A 168 17.85 13.44 -8.15
CA CYS A 168 16.68 12.67 -8.55
C CYS A 168 15.60 12.74 -7.47
N PHE A 169 14.36 12.98 -7.90
CA PHE A 169 13.18 12.66 -7.11
C PHE A 169 12.86 11.18 -7.29
N LEU A 170 12.41 10.52 -6.22
CA LEU A 170 12.00 9.12 -6.25
C LEU A 170 10.52 9.01 -5.90
N HIS A 171 9.77 8.27 -6.71
CA HIS A 171 8.45 7.78 -6.37
C HIS A 171 8.49 6.25 -6.24
N VAL A 172 7.87 5.71 -5.20
CA VAL A 172 7.70 4.26 -4.98
C VAL A 172 6.21 3.95 -4.83
N GLY A 173 5.68 3.11 -5.71
CA GLY A 173 4.27 2.73 -5.67
C GLY A 173 3.78 2.10 -6.97
N HIS A 174 2.65 1.42 -6.90
CA HIS A 174 2.02 0.82 -8.08
C HIS A 174 1.30 1.87 -8.92
N TRP A 175 1.45 1.77 -10.24
CA TRP A 175 0.67 2.54 -11.20
C TRP A 175 -0.47 1.68 -11.74
N LEU A 176 -1.55 1.65 -11.00
CA LEU A 176 -2.74 0.87 -11.33
C LEU A 176 -3.58 1.54 -12.43
N GLN A 177 -4.75 0.99 -12.70
CA GLN A 177 -5.67 1.51 -13.70
C GLN A 177 -6.27 2.85 -13.28
N GLY A 178 -6.54 3.70 -14.25
CA GLY A 178 -7.13 5.02 -14.09
C GLY A 178 -6.63 5.97 -15.18
N ASN A 179 -7.46 6.94 -15.56
CA ASN A 179 -7.03 8.07 -16.38
C ASN A 179 -6.17 9.03 -15.55
N MET A 180 -5.60 10.04 -16.21
CA MET A 180 -4.85 11.08 -15.50
C MET A 180 -5.75 11.80 -14.48
N GLY A 181 -5.33 11.83 -13.21
CA GLY A 181 -6.09 12.40 -12.10
C GLY A 181 -7.12 11.45 -11.46
N GLU A 182 -7.29 10.23 -11.97
CA GLU A 182 -8.21 9.22 -11.42
C GLU A 182 -7.50 8.05 -10.74
N ASP A 183 -6.21 7.86 -11.05
CA ASP A 183 -5.37 6.86 -10.37
C ASP A 183 -5.10 7.31 -8.93
N ARG A 184 -5.30 6.43 -7.96
CA ARG A 184 -5.11 6.74 -6.54
C ARG A 184 -3.73 7.31 -6.21
N LYS A 185 -2.68 6.79 -6.82
CA LYS A 185 -1.31 7.30 -6.64
C LYS A 185 -1.00 8.53 -7.48
N ASP A 186 -1.86 8.83 -8.43
CA ASP A 186 -1.80 9.97 -9.37
C ASP A 186 -0.43 10.16 -10.04
N ILE A 187 0.16 9.03 -10.43
CA ILE A 187 1.50 9.02 -11.04
C ILE A 187 1.49 9.76 -12.38
N SER A 188 0.39 9.71 -13.12
CA SER A 188 0.23 10.45 -14.38
C SER A 188 0.36 11.94 -14.16
N MET A 189 -0.31 12.48 -13.13
CA MET A 189 -0.24 13.90 -12.79
C MET A 189 1.14 14.27 -12.24
N LEU A 190 1.74 13.38 -11.43
CA LEU A 190 3.11 13.56 -10.95
C LEU A 190 4.09 13.72 -12.12
N VAL A 191 4.06 12.82 -13.13
CA VAL A 191 4.93 12.90 -14.31
C VAL A 191 4.67 14.17 -15.09
N LYS A 192 3.40 14.53 -15.31
CA LYS A 192 3.04 15.76 -16.05
C LYS A 192 3.54 17.01 -15.34
N THR A 193 3.22 17.15 -14.05
CA THR A 193 3.63 18.30 -13.24
C THR A 193 5.16 18.40 -13.17
N PHE A 194 5.85 17.27 -13.02
CA PHE A 194 7.30 17.23 -13.03
C PHE A 194 7.86 17.75 -14.35
N CYS A 195 7.35 17.28 -15.48
CA CYS A 195 7.76 17.76 -16.80
C CYS A 195 7.48 19.25 -16.98
N GLU A 196 6.29 19.73 -16.59
CA GLU A 196 5.93 21.16 -16.70
C GLU A 196 6.79 22.07 -15.82
N THR A 197 7.14 21.60 -14.62
CA THR A 197 7.92 22.38 -13.65
C THR A 197 9.38 22.53 -14.07
N PHE A 198 9.96 21.46 -14.63
CA PHE A 198 11.40 21.43 -14.91
C PHE A 198 11.76 21.53 -16.40
N LYS A 199 10.76 21.74 -17.29
CA LYS A 199 11.04 21.98 -18.72
C LYS A 199 11.93 23.18 -18.95
N ASN A 200 12.75 23.13 -20.00
CA ASN A 200 13.64 24.18 -20.45
C ASN A 200 14.69 24.61 -19.41
N GLN A 201 14.92 23.83 -18.37
CA GLN A 201 16.02 24.11 -17.44
C GLN A 201 17.33 23.54 -17.99
N LYS A 202 18.44 24.27 -17.78
CA LYS A 202 19.76 23.86 -18.26
C LYS A 202 20.26 22.56 -17.62
N ASN A 203 19.98 22.38 -16.33
CA ASN A 203 20.33 21.18 -15.55
C ASN A 203 19.09 20.74 -14.74
N PRO A 204 18.09 20.13 -15.38
CA PRO A 204 16.90 19.70 -14.69
C PRO A 204 17.21 18.50 -13.79
N PRO A 205 16.47 18.33 -12.68
CA PRO A 205 16.50 17.08 -11.94
C PRO A 205 15.87 15.94 -12.76
N ALA A 206 16.08 14.69 -12.33
CA ALA A 206 15.36 13.55 -12.88
C ALA A 206 14.24 13.08 -11.94
N LEU A 207 13.26 12.37 -12.50
CA LEU A 207 12.26 11.61 -11.75
C LEU A 207 12.52 10.12 -11.95
N ILE A 208 12.67 9.40 -10.87
CA ILE A 208 12.77 7.93 -10.85
C ILE A 208 11.44 7.37 -10.35
N LEU A 209 10.80 6.54 -11.15
CA LEU A 209 9.59 5.83 -10.81
C LEU A 209 9.94 4.36 -10.53
N LYS A 210 9.96 3.96 -9.26
CA LYS A 210 9.92 2.55 -8.87
C LYS A 210 8.46 2.12 -8.87
N THR A 211 8.03 1.58 -9.98
CA THR A 211 6.62 1.29 -10.22
C THR A 211 6.40 0.05 -11.08
N SER A 212 5.26 -0.57 -10.89
CA SER A 212 4.70 -1.63 -11.74
C SER A 212 3.18 -1.53 -11.69
N GLY A 213 2.50 -2.20 -12.60
CA GLY A 213 1.08 -2.49 -12.47
C GLY A 213 0.82 -3.62 -11.47
N ALA A 214 -0.32 -4.30 -11.61
CA ALA A 214 -0.70 -5.38 -10.69
C ALA A 214 0.21 -6.62 -10.78
N THR A 215 0.82 -6.85 -11.95
CA THR A 215 1.69 -8.01 -12.18
C THR A 215 2.89 -7.57 -13.01
N PRO A 216 4.09 -7.47 -12.43
CA PRO A 216 5.28 -7.00 -13.14
C PRO A 216 5.65 -8.00 -14.25
N CYS A 217 5.54 -7.55 -15.49
CA CYS A 217 5.94 -8.29 -16.69
C CYS A 217 6.38 -7.31 -17.80
N ILE A 218 6.88 -7.83 -18.90
CA ILE A 218 7.35 -7.01 -20.02
C ILE A 218 6.23 -6.14 -20.60
N LEU A 219 5.01 -6.67 -20.72
CA LEU A 219 3.86 -5.92 -21.22
C LEU A 219 3.47 -4.77 -20.29
N ASP A 220 3.47 -5.01 -18.99
CA ASP A 220 3.23 -3.98 -17.96
C ASP A 220 4.26 -2.84 -18.07
N ARG A 221 5.53 -3.20 -18.20
CA ARG A 221 6.60 -2.21 -18.40
C ARG A 221 6.39 -1.37 -19.65
N GLU A 222 6.04 -1.99 -20.79
CA GLU A 222 5.79 -1.28 -22.05
C GLU A 222 4.56 -0.37 -21.95
N GLU A 223 3.51 -0.78 -21.23
CA GLU A 223 2.35 0.06 -20.96
C GLU A 223 2.74 1.31 -20.15
N ILE A 224 3.49 1.15 -19.07
CA ILE A 224 3.98 2.27 -18.24
C ILE A 224 4.84 3.23 -19.09
N LEU A 225 5.76 2.71 -19.88
CA LEU A 225 6.57 3.52 -20.78
C LEU A 225 5.72 4.23 -21.85
N GLY A 226 4.65 3.59 -22.31
CA GLY A 226 3.65 4.19 -23.20
C GLY A 226 2.96 5.39 -22.57
N LYS A 227 2.43 5.22 -21.36
CA LYS A 227 1.80 6.30 -20.58
C LYS A 227 2.74 7.49 -20.39
N ILE A 228 4.00 7.24 -20.03
CA ILE A 228 5.02 8.31 -19.87
C ILE A 228 5.25 9.04 -21.21
N ARG A 229 5.39 8.31 -22.32
CA ARG A 229 5.57 8.90 -23.65
C ARG A 229 4.41 9.81 -24.03
N ASP A 230 3.17 9.38 -23.77
CA ASP A 230 1.98 10.16 -24.11
C ASP A 230 1.86 11.42 -23.24
N ILE A 231 2.16 11.32 -21.95
CA ILE A 231 2.22 12.47 -21.06
C ILE A 231 3.29 13.46 -21.54
N LYS A 232 4.50 12.99 -21.85
CA LYS A 232 5.59 13.85 -22.34
C LYS A 232 5.23 14.55 -23.65
N ARG A 233 4.50 13.91 -24.57
CA ARG A 233 4.01 14.52 -25.80
C ARG A 233 3.03 15.67 -25.58
N SER A 234 2.31 15.66 -24.44
CA SER A 234 1.38 16.73 -24.09
C SER A 234 2.03 17.98 -23.54
N VAL A 235 3.34 17.95 -23.23
CA VAL A 235 4.09 19.08 -22.66
C VAL A 235 5.09 19.60 -23.69
N VAL A 236 5.02 20.89 -23.99
CA VAL A 236 5.90 21.53 -24.97
C VAL A 236 7.17 22.06 -24.29
N GLY A 237 8.32 21.79 -24.90
CA GLY A 237 9.64 22.25 -24.43
C GLY A 237 10.67 21.13 -24.35
N GLU A 238 11.87 21.43 -23.89
CA GLU A 238 12.89 20.45 -23.51
C GLU A 238 12.51 19.88 -22.14
N LEU A 239 12.29 18.57 -22.08
CA LEU A 239 11.71 17.93 -20.90
C LEU A 239 12.79 17.22 -20.07
N PRO A 240 12.65 17.22 -18.74
CA PRO A 240 13.51 16.45 -17.84
C PRO A 240 13.37 14.94 -18.09
N ASN A 241 14.38 14.18 -17.64
CA ASN A 241 14.35 12.73 -17.73
C ASN A 241 13.42 12.12 -16.69
N VAL A 242 12.71 11.06 -17.12
CA VAL A 242 11.88 10.19 -16.27
C VAL A 242 12.36 8.76 -16.49
N TYR A 243 12.86 8.14 -15.44
CA TYR A 243 13.37 6.77 -15.44
C TYR A 243 12.38 5.84 -14.76
N VAL A 244 12.32 4.60 -15.22
CA VAL A 244 11.44 3.56 -14.65
C VAL A 244 12.31 2.41 -14.15
N LEU A 245 12.24 2.15 -12.86
CA LEU A 245 12.72 0.94 -12.21
C LEU A 245 11.54 0.00 -12.08
N HIS A 246 11.45 -0.97 -13.00
CA HIS A 246 10.34 -1.90 -13.08
C HIS A 246 10.75 -3.27 -12.53
N GLY A 247 9.79 -3.99 -11.96
CA GLY A 247 9.99 -5.31 -11.35
C GLY A 247 10.02 -5.27 -9.84
N ASP A 248 10.15 -6.44 -9.23
CA ASP A 248 10.19 -6.57 -7.78
C ASP A 248 11.61 -6.31 -7.24
N LEU A 249 11.68 -5.64 -6.12
CA LEU A 249 12.88 -5.46 -5.31
C LEU A 249 12.60 -6.00 -3.91
N ARG A 250 13.59 -6.59 -3.29
CA ARG A 250 13.52 -6.99 -1.89
C ARG A 250 13.53 -5.76 -0.99
N ASP A 251 13.09 -5.89 0.24
CA ASP A 251 13.00 -4.78 1.19
C ASP A 251 14.36 -4.09 1.40
N GLU A 252 15.45 -4.85 1.46
CA GLU A 252 16.80 -4.30 1.56
C GLU A 252 17.19 -3.48 0.32
N GLU A 253 16.79 -3.91 -0.87
CA GLU A 253 17.04 -3.20 -2.13
C GLU A 253 16.19 -1.92 -2.23
N ILE A 254 14.96 -1.95 -1.72
CA ILE A 254 14.12 -0.75 -1.58
C ILE A 254 14.77 0.24 -0.60
N ASN A 255 15.28 -0.23 0.54
CA ASN A 255 16.01 0.63 1.46
C ASN A 255 17.25 1.24 0.82
N GLN A 256 18.03 0.45 0.09
CA GLN A 256 19.19 0.94 -0.67
C GLN A 256 18.79 1.98 -1.73
N LEU A 257 17.67 1.76 -2.41
CA LEU A 257 17.13 2.71 -3.40
C LEU A 257 16.83 4.06 -2.77
N TYR A 258 16.15 4.10 -1.61
CA TYR A 258 15.93 5.36 -0.89
C TYR A 258 17.26 6.04 -0.51
N ASN A 259 18.25 5.27 -0.08
CA ASN A 259 19.54 5.79 0.39
C ASN A 259 20.48 6.21 -0.75
N HIS A 260 20.24 5.81 -2.00
CA HIS A 260 21.15 6.10 -3.11
C HIS A 260 21.53 7.59 -3.19
N PRO A 261 22.83 7.94 -3.36
CA PRO A 261 23.32 9.33 -3.31
C PRO A 261 22.64 10.28 -4.29
N LYS A 262 22.17 9.78 -5.46
CA LYS A 262 21.45 10.58 -6.46
C LYS A 262 19.99 10.85 -6.05
N VAL A 263 19.39 10.02 -5.20
CA VAL A 263 18.04 10.23 -4.67
C VAL A 263 18.07 11.28 -3.57
N LYS A 264 17.40 12.41 -3.80
CA LYS A 264 17.43 13.58 -2.90
C LYS A 264 16.12 13.81 -2.16
N ALA A 265 15.00 13.34 -2.71
CA ALA A 265 13.69 13.44 -2.08
C ALA A 265 12.78 12.33 -2.57
N HIS A 266 11.86 11.89 -1.71
CA HIS A 266 10.72 11.07 -2.10
C HIS A 266 9.53 11.98 -2.45
N ILE A 267 8.81 11.64 -3.53
CA ILE A 267 7.65 12.44 -3.98
C ILE A 267 6.46 11.53 -4.27
N SER A 268 5.28 11.94 -3.79
CA SER A 268 4.03 11.21 -4.02
C SER A 268 2.87 12.18 -4.15
N PHE A 269 2.07 12.03 -5.21
CA PHE A 269 0.85 12.80 -5.44
C PHE A 269 -0.40 12.01 -5.06
N THR A 270 -0.23 10.97 -4.24
CA THR A 270 -1.34 10.13 -3.82
C THR A 270 -2.53 10.94 -3.31
N HIS A 271 -3.74 10.54 -3.69
CA HIS A 271 -4.98 11.12 -3.18
C HIS A 271 -5.26 10.72 -1.72
N GLY A 272 -4.57 9.71 -1.22
CA GLY A 272 -4.65 9.26 0.15
C GLY A 272 -3.92 7.93 0.36
N GLU A 273 -3.60 7.66 1.61
CA GLU A 273 -2.95 6.44 2.08
C GLU A 273 -3.65 5.92 3.33
N GLY A 274 -3.89 4.62 3.40
CA GLY A 274 -4.32 3.99 4.64
C GLY A 274 -3.24 4.09 5.71
N PHE A 275 -1.99 3.80 5.35
CA PHE A 275 -0.83 3.93 6.22
C PHE A 275 0.32 4.75 5.59
N GLY A 276 0.66 4.49 4.32
CA GLY A 276 1.70 5.22 3.61
C GLY A 276 3.12 4.69 3.85
N ARG A 277 3.32 3.37 3.82
CA ARG A 277 4.64 2.75 4.00
C ARG A 277 5.78 3.42 3.23
N PRO A 278 5.67 3.74 1.92
CA PRO A 278 6.76 4.37 1.18
C PRO A 278 7.17 5.74 1.74
N LEU A 279 6.24 6.49 2.32
CA LEU A 279 6.52 7.78 2.94
C LEU A 279 7.34 7.59 4.24
N LEU A 280 6.95 6.60 5.05
CA LEU A 280 7.65 6.27 6.29
C LEU A 280 9.06 5.73 6.00
N GLU A 281 9.19 4.81 5.05
CA GLU A 281 10.48 4.21 4.64
C GLU A 281 11.47 5.27 4.14
N ALA A 282 10.99 6.20 3.29
CA ALA A 282 11.79 7.34 2.84
C ALA A 282 12.25 8.24 4.00
N THR A 283 11.36 8.47 4.98
CA THR A 283 11.68 9.27 6.16
C THR A 283 12.75 8.62 7.03
N LEU A 284 12.69 7.29 7.23
CA LEU A 284 13.71 6.53 7.96
C LEU A 284 15.08 6.57 7.26
N SER A 285 15.09 6.69 5.94
CA SER A 285 16.30 6.91 5.15
C SER A 285 16.78 8.37 5.15
N GLU A 286 16.21 9.23 6.02
CA GLU A 286 16.50 10.68 6.13
C GLU A 286 16.27 11.45 4.82
N LYS A 287 15.38 10.98 3.95
CA LYS A 287 15.02 11.72 2.74
C LYS A 287 13.86 12.67 2.99
N PRO A 288 13.95 13.91 2.49
CA PRO A 288 12.78 14.79 2.42
C PRO A 288 11.62 14.11 1.69
N VAL A 289 10.41 14.28 2.22
CA VAL A 289 9.19 13.75 1.63
C VAL A 289 8.32 14.90 1.15
N ILE A 290 7.89 14.85 -0.10
CA ILE A 290 6.92 15.75 -0.71
C ILE A 290 5.68 14.91 -1.02
N ALA A 291 4.59 15.20 -0.34
CA ALA A 291 3.33 14.49 -0.52
C ALA A 291 2.16 15.49 -0.61
N SER A 292 1.08 15.05 -1.26
CA SER A 292 -0.20 15.75 -1.20
C SER A 292 -0.72 15.80 0.23
N ASN A 293 -1.46 16.85 0.57
CA ASN A 293 -2.05 17.06 1.90
C ASN A 293 -3.53 16.70 1.88
#